data_4169a37ea1c5c1eb7a105b95bd39cb79
#
_entry.id   4169a37ea1c5c1eb7a105b95bd39cb79
#
_cell.length_a   1.000
_cell.length_b   1.000
_cell.length_c   1.000
_cell.angle_alpha   90.00
_cell.angle_beta   90.00
_cell.angle_gamma   90.00
#
_symmetry.space_group_name_H-M   'P 1'
#
loop_
_entity.id
_entity.type
_entity.pdbx_description
1 polymer ?
#
loop_
_entity_poly.entity_id
_entity_poly.type
_entity_poly.pdbx_seq_one_letter_code
_entity_poly.pdbx_strand_id
1 'polypeptide(L)'
;MAVSIMLDAGHGGRDPGAVYKGRQEKDDVLQMVLAVGEILENRGIDVQYTRTTDIYETPYQKAMKANEAGVDYFISIHRNSYPVDNAVSGVESLVYDLSGIKYEMAEDINDQLETIGFRNLGVKARPNLVVLKRTKMPAVLVELGFINSDTDNQIFDENFDAIALAIAEGILDTLMQRPDMDLDSEPEEMPGVTPETETEETEEEARYHIQAGAFRNPDNAQRLKDELIADEFPAFISHEGPYYKVLTGNFASVDKAADTEQALKRAGYQTVIVSE
;
A
#
# COMPACT_ATOMS: atom_id res chain seq x y z
N MET A 1 -0.80 15.90 16.12
CA MET A 1 -0.53 14.52 16.62
C MET A 1 -0.39 13.63 15.39
N ALA A 2 0.54 12.69 15.40
CA ALA A 2 0.67 11.74 14.29
C ALA A 2 -0.64 10.96 14.11
N VAL A 3 -1.00 10.65 12.86
CA VAL A 3 -2.14 9.78 12.54
C VAL A 3 -1.85 8.38 13.07
N SER A 4 -2.85 7.76 13.68
CA SER A 4 -2.74 6.43 14.27
C SER A 4 -3.64 5.41 13.56
N ILE A 5 -3.10 4.24 13.25
CA ILE A 5 -3.79 3.18 12.52
C ILE A 5 -3.67 1.86 13.27
N MET A 6 -4.80 1.15 13.44
CA MET A 6 -4.78 -0.26 13.82
C MET A 6 -4.79 -1.13 12.56
N LEU A 7 -3.72 -1.87 12.35
CA LEU A 7 -3.66 -2.91 11.32
C LEU A 7 -4.12 -4.25 11.90
N ASP A 8 -5.05 -4.89 11.22
CA ASP A 8 -5.61 -6.17 11.61
C ASP A 8 -5.24 -7.26 10.60
N ALA A 9 -4.49 -8.25 11.04
CA ALA A 9 -4.30 -9.48 10.30
C ALA A 9 -5.49 -10.42 10.57
N GLY A 10 -6.28 -10.71 9.56
CA GLY A 10 -7.43 -11.61 9.64
C GLY A 10 -7.07 -12.96 10.27
N HIS A 11 -8.04 -13.62 10.91
CA HIS A 11 -7.88 -14.96 11.49
C HIS A 11 -6.73 -15.06 12.52
N GLY A 12 -6.12 -16.25 12.67
CA GLY A 12 -4.97 -16.50 13.55
C GLY A 12 -5.16 -17.68 14.49
N GLY A 13 -4.06 -18.28 14.95
CA GLY A 13 -4.05 -19.43 15.85
C GLY A 13 -4.84 -20.61 15.27
N ARG A 14 -5.89 -21.02 15.99
CA ARG A 14 -6.77 -22.15 15.59
C ARG A 14 -7.72 -21.85 14.42
N ASP A 15 -7.85 -20.58 14.02
CA ASP A 15 -8.64 -20.17 12.86
C ASP A 15 -7.70 -19.90 11.68
N PRO A 16 -7.60 -20.83 10.72
CA PRO A 16 -6.71 -20.67 9.58
C PRO A 16 -7.23 -19.66 8.53
N GLY A 17 -8.51 -19.23 8.64
CA GLY A 17 -9.21 -18.61 7.53
C GLY A 17 -9.46 -19.58 6.40
N ALA A 18 -9.55 -19.08 5.18
CA ALA A 18 -9.64 -19.93 3.99
C ALA A 18 -8.34 -20.72 3.77
N VAL A 19 -8.48 -21.94 3.24
CA VAL A 19 -7.34 -22.84 3.01
C VAL A 19 -7.40 -23.38 1.58
N TYR A 20 -6.28 -23.29 0.87
CA TYR A 20 -6.16 -23.80 -0.50
C TYR A 20 -4.80 -24.44 -0.73
N LYS A 21 -4.77 -25.71 -1.17
CA LYS A 21 -3.53 -26.47 -1.42
C LYS A 21 -2.51 -26.41 -0.26
N GLY A 22 -3.01 -26.33 0.99
CA GLY A 22 -2.18 -26.22 2.20
C GLY A 22 -1.76 -24.79 2.59
N ARG A 23 -1.98 -23.79 1.75
CA ARG A 23 -1.83 -22.37 2.07
C ARG A 23 -2.96 -21.94 3.00
N GLN A 24 -2.64 -21.21 4.05
CA GLN A 24 -3.62 -20.70 5.02
C GLN A 24 -3.67 -19.18 4.96
N GLU A 25 -4.87 -18.62 4.91
CA GLU A 25 -5.10 -17.17 4.85
C GLU A 25 -4.39 -16.45 6.01
N LYS A 26 -4.50 -16.97 7.23
CA LYS A 26 -3.91 -16.37 8.42
C LYS A 26 -2.40 -16.10 8.32
N ASP A 27 -1.67 -16.92 7.57
CA ASP A 27 -0.22 -16.81 7.42
C ASP A 27 0.13 -15.73 6.39
N ASP A 28 -0.57 -15.70 5.26
CA ASP A 28 -0.43 -14.68 4.23
C ASP A 28 -0.70 -13.27 4.78
N VAL A 29 -1.83 -13.11 5.46
CA VAL A 29 -2.26 -11.79 5.95
C VAL A 29 -1.43 -11.29 7.12
N LEU A 30 -0.86 -12.19 7.94
CA LEU A 30 0.05 -11.78 9.00
C LEU A 30 1.34 -11.16 8.42
N GLN A 31 1.93 -11.82 7.44
CA GLN A 31 3.13 -11.31 6.78
C GLN A 31 2.85 -9.98 6.08
N MET A 32 1.72 -9.87 5.38
CA MET A 32 1.32 -8.66 4.67
C MET A 32 1.08 -7.48 5.63
N VAL A 33 0.35 -7.69 6.72
CA VAL A 33 0.09 -6.67 7.73
C VAL A 33 1.39 -6.12 8.34
N LEU A 34 2.36 -7.00 8.63
CA LEU A 34 3.65 -6.56 9.18
C LEU A 34 4.45 -5.74 8.17
N ALA A 35 4.44 -6.14 6.89
CA ALA A 35 5.13 -5.40 5.83
C ALA A 35 4.48 -4.03 5.57
N VAL A 36 3.14 -3.96 5.51
CA VAL A 36 2.40 -2.68 5.39
C VAL A 36 2.69 -1.78 6.57
N GLY A 37 2.70 -2.34 7.79
CA GLY A 37 2.95 -1.57 8.99
C GLY A 37 4.34 -0.96 9.03
N GLU A 38 5.37 -1.72 8.65
CA GLU A 38 6.75 -1.21 8.55
C GLU A 38 6.84 -0.01 7.59
N ILE A 39 6.16 -0.08 6.43
CA ILE A 39 6.13 1.01 5.46
C ILE A 39 5.45 2.25 6.06
N LEU A 40 4.29 2.08 6.71
CA LEU A 40 3.54 3.18 7.32
C LEU A 40 4.29 3.82 8.49
N GLU A 41 4.95 3.02 9.35
CA GLU A 41 5.79 3.50 10.45
C GLU A 41 6.95 4.35 9.92
N ASN A 42 7.62 3.92 8.86
CA ASN A 42 8.68 4.67 8.18
C ASN A 42 8.18 5.98 7.52
N ARG A 43 6.87 6.14 7.35
CA ARG A 43 6.20 7.36 6.87
C ARG A 43 5.59 8.20 8.00
N GLY A 44 5.95 7.92 9.27
CA GLY A 44 5.52 8.70 10.42
C GLY A 44 4.10 8.43 10.93
N ILE A 45 3.48 7.33 10.50
CA ILE A 45 2.18 6.86 11.02
C ILE A 45 2.41 6.08 12.33
N ASP A 46 1.60 6.33 13.35
CA ASP A 46 1.57 5.51 14.57
C ASP A 46 0.79 4.22 14.29
N VAL A 47 1.51 3.12 14.07
CA VAL A 47 0.91 1.83 13.72
C VAL A 47 0.78 0.94 14.94
N GLN A 48 -0.42 0.42 15.14
CA GLN A 48 -0.73 -0.61 16.12
C GLN A 48 -1.29 -1.85 15.44
N TYR A 49 -1.16 -3.00 16.08
CA TYR A 49 -1.54 -4.28 15.48
C TYR A 49 -2.53 -5.02 16.37
N THR A 50 -3.51 -5.68 15.77
CA THR A 50 -4.34 -6.64 16.50
C THR A 50 -3.52 -7.83 16.94
N ARG A 51 -2.67 -8.35 16.04
CA ARG A 51 -1.70 -9.40 16.31
C ARG A 51 -0.43 -9.21 15.48
N THR A 52 0.70 -9.63 16.03
CA THR A 52 2.01 -9.70 15.37
C THR A 52 2.57 -11.12 15.34
N THR A 53 1.80 -12.08 15.87
CA THR A 53 2.14 -13.52 15.90
C THR A 53 0.91 -14.36 15.55
N ASP A 54 1.08 -15.68 15.44
CA ASP A 54 -0.02 -16.60 15.13
C ASP A 54 -0.87 -16.90 16.39
N ILE A 55 -1.63 -15.91 16.85
CA ILE A 55 -2.60 -16.02 17.94
C ILE A 55 -4.03 -15.83 17.44
N TYR A 56 -5.00 -16.42 18.14
CA TYR A 56 -6.41 -16.26 17.84
C TYR A 56 -7.03 -15.15 18.67
N GLU A 57 -7.63 -14.18 17.98
CA GLU A 57 -8.55 -13.19 18.53
C GLU A 57 -9.87 -13.22 17.77
N THR A 58 -10.98 -13.11 18.47
CA THR A 58 -12.29 -13.02 17.80
C THR A 58 -12.43 -11.67 17.09
N PRO A 59 -13.25 -11.57 16.03
CA PRO A 59 -13.50 -10.27 15.36
C PRO A 59 -14.00 -9.19 16.31
N TYR A 60 -14.72 -9.57 17.38
CA TYR A 60 -15.14 -8.63 18.42
C TYR A 60 -13.97 -8.13 19.26
N GLN A 61 -13.06 -9.00 19.67
CA GLN A 61 -11.85 -8.60 20.43
C GLN A 61 -10.97 -7.66 19.62
N LYS A 62 -10.76 -7.93 18.34
CA LYS A 62 -10.02 -7.07 17.41
C LYS A 62 -10.63 -5.67 17.32
N ALA A 63 -11.95 -5.58 17.12
CA ALA A 63 -12.66 -4.29 17.11
C ALA A 63 -12.56 -3.54 18.44
N MET A 64 -12.67 -4.24 19.58
CA MET A 64 -12.54 -3.63 20.89
C MET A 64 -11.13 -3.13 21.17
N LYS A 65 -10.10 -3.88 20.76
CA LYS A 65 -8.70 -3.47 20.86
C LYS A 65 -8.45 -2.13 20.15
N ALA A 66 -8.96 -1.97 18.94
CA ALA A 66 -8.89 -0.71 18.21
C ALA A 66 -9.64 0.43 18.91
N ASN A 67 -10.84 0.15 19.43
CA ASN A 67 -11.65 1.13 20.16
C ASN A 67 -10.99 1.58 21.48
N GLU A 68 -10.33 0.68 22.19
CA GLU A 68 -9.61 0.94 23.44
C GLU A 68 -8.32 1.73 23.18
N ALA A 69 -7.63 1.41 22.09
CA ALA A 69 -6.45 2.14 21.66
C ALA A 69 -6.77 3.57 21.20
N GLY A 70 -8.00 3.82 20.73
CA GLY A 70 -8.44 5.15 20.29
C GLY A 70 -7.78 5.60 18.99
N VAL A 71 -7.38 4.66 18.12
CA VAL A 71 -6.75 4.95 16.83
C VAL A 71 -7.70 5.67 15.87
N ASP A 72 -7.13 6.39 14.91
CA ASP A 72 -7.90 7.17 13.94
C ASP A 72 -8.52 6.30 12.84
N TYR A 73 -7.86 5.19 12.46
CA TYR A 73 -8.34 4.27 11.41
C TYR A 73 -8.12 2.81 11.80
N PHE A 74 -8.93 1.94 11.19
CA PHE A 74 -8.82 0.49 11.32
C PHE A 74 -8.77 -0.16 9.93
N ILE A 75 -7.68 -0.88 9.62
CA ILE A 75 -7.49 -1.55 8.34
C ILE A 75 -7.28 -3.05 8.59
N SER A 76 -8.22 -3.86 8.12
CA SER A 76 -8.16 -5.32 8.20
C SER A 76 -7.75 -5.92 6.86
N ILE A 77 -6.79 -6.84 6.85
CA ILE A 77 -6.34 -7.53 5.63
C ILE A 77 -6.75 -8.99 5.70
N HIS A 78 -7.37 -9.45 4.62
CA HIS A 78 -7.91 -10.77 4.39
C HIS A 78 -7.54 -11.31 3.00
N ARG A 79 -7.74 -12.60 2.78
CA ARG A 79 -7.72 -13.26 1.47
C ARG A 79 -9.10 -13.85 1.18
N ASN A 80 -9.72 -13.41 0.12
CA ASN A 80 -11.05 -13.89 -0.26
C ASN A 80 -11.04 -15.39 -0.66
N SER A 81 -12.20 -16.02 -0.68
CA SER A 81 -12.37 -17.35 -1.23
C SER A 81 -13.70 -17.49 -1.96
N TYR A 82 -13.76 -18.36 -2.96
CA TYR A 82 -14.97 -18.63 -3.73
C TYR A 82 -15.27 -20.13 -3.70
N PRO A 83 -16.57 -20.54 -3.75
CA PRO A 83 -16.92 -21.98 -3.66
C PRO A 83 -16.31 -22.88 -4.74
N VAL A 84 -15.88 -22.31 -5.85
CA VAL A 84 -15.28 -23.04 -6.98
C VAL A 84 -13.88 -22.48 -7.21
N ASP A 85 -12.85 -23.33 -7.14
CA ASP A 85 -11.46 -22.96 -7.34
C ASP A 85 -11.24 -22.36 -8.74
N ASN A 86 -10.42 -21.31 -8.79
CA ASN A 86 -10.05 -20.59 -10.02
C ASN A 86 -11.22 -19.95 -10.80
N ALA A 87 -12.40 -19.84 -10.20
CA ALA A 87 -13.57 -19.25 -10.85
C ALA A 87 -13.61 -17.72 -10.74
N VAL A 88 -13.01 -17.16 -9.70
CA VAL A 88 -12.96 -15.70 -9.44
C VAL A 88 -11.55 -15.30 -9.07
N SER A 89 -11.13 -14.13 -9.51
CA SER A 89 -9.84 -13.52 -9.18
C SER A 89 -10.00 -12.00 -9.01
N GLY A 90 -9.11 -11.38 -8.25
CA GLY A 90 -9.03 -9.94 -8.06
C GLY A 90 -9.19 -9.50 -6.61
N VAL A 91 -9.06 -8.21 -6.37
CA VAL A 91 -9.17 -7.56 -5.05
C VAL A 91 -10.49 -6.84 -4.89
N GLU A 92 -10.99 -6.78 -3.67
CA GLU A 92 -12.13 -5.94 -3.29
C GLU A 92 -11.93 -5.40 -1.89
N SER A 93 -12.47 -4.22 -1.62
CA SER A 93 -12.47 -3.67 -0.27
C SER A 93 -13.89 -3.56 0.27
N LEU A 94 -14.03 -3.88 1.55
CA LEU A 94 -15.31 -3.93 2.24
C LEU A 94 -15.37 -2.82 3.29
N VAL A 95 -16.48 -2.09 3.31
CA VAL A 95 -16.73 -0.99 4.25
C VAL A 95 -18.11 -1.14 4.88
N TYR A 96 -18.37 -0.43 5.99
CA TYR A 96 -19.69 -0.47 6.62
C TYR A 96 -20.79 0.08 5.70
N ASP A 97 -20.53 1.23 5.09
CA ASP A 97 -21.38 1.88 4.07
C ASP A 97 -20.49 2.60 3.04
N LEU A 98 -21.02 2.91 1.87
CA LEU A 98 -20.30 3.52 0.74
C LEU A 98 -20.24 5.05 0.88
N SER A 99 -19.66 5.56 1.98
CA SER A 99 -19.57 6.99 2.21
C SER A 99 -18.36 7.40 3.06
N GLY A 100 -17.88 8.63 2.85
CA GLY A 100 -16.82 9.28 3.61
C GLY A 100 -15.47 8.59 3.45
N ILE A 101 -14.52 8.97 4.28
CA ILE A 101 -13.10 8.63 4.16
C ILE A 101 -12.81 7.13 4.06
N LYS A 102 -13.58 6.27 4.73
CA LYS A 102 -13.41 4.82 4.63
C LYS A 102 -13.69 4.28 3.22
N TYR A 103 -14.64 4.91 2.51
CA TYR A 103 -14.95 4.57 1.13
C TYR A 103 -13.85 5.06 0.19
N GLU A 104 -13.41 6.30 0.35
CA GLU A 104 -12.30 6.89 -0.40
C GLU A 104 -11.01 6.07 -0.23
N MET A 105 -10.65 5.75 1.02
CA MET A 105 -9.49 4.91 1.32
C MET A 105 -9.60 3.50 0.72
N ALA A 106 -10.78 2.91 0.73
CA ALA A 106 -11.01 1.60 0.11
C ALA A 106 -10.86 1.65 -1.42
N GLU A 107 -11.29 2.74 -2.07
CA GLU A 107 -11.06 2.96 -3.50
C GLU A 107 -9.58 3.16 -3.80
N ASP A 108 -8.89 4.05 -3.06
CA ASP A 108 -7.48 4.32 -3.27
C ASP A 108 -6.62 3.05 -3.09
N ILE A 109 -6.90 2.22 -2.07
CA ILE A 109 -6.20 0.94 -1.88
C ILE A 109 -6.45 -0.01 -3.06
N ASN A 110 -7.70 -0.17 -3.50
CA ASN A 110 -8.03 -1.04 -4.62
C ASN A 110 -7.37 -0.59 -5.92
N ASP A 111 -7.32 0.71 -6.16
CA ASP A 111 -6.73 1.28 -7.34
C ASP A 111 -5.21 1.10 -7.37
N GLN A 112 -4.54 1.24 -6.22
CA GLN A 112 -3.11 0.93 -6.11
C GLN A 112 -2.84 -0.57 -6.36
N LEU A 113 -3.67 -1.47 -5.82
CA LEU A 113 -3.56 -2.91 -6.05
C LEU A 113 -3.81 -3.31 -7.51
N GLU A 114 -4.67 -2.59 -8.22
CA GLU A 114 -4.89 -2.79 -9.66
C GLU A 114 -3.62 -2.54 -10.47
N THR A 115 -2.79 -1.57 -10.07
CA THR A 115 -1.50 -1.30 -10.75
C THR A 115 -0.51 -2.46 -10.67
N ILE A 116 -0.65 -3.34 -9.65
CA ILE A 116 0.19 -4.52 -9.46
C ILE A 116 -0.27 -5.69 -10.35
N GLY A 117 -1.45 -5.58 -10.96
CA GLY A 117 -2.00 -6.58 -11.87
C GLY A 117 -3.22 -7.33 -11.31
N PHE A 118 -3.70 -7.00 -10.13
CA PHE A 118 -4.97 -7.52 -9.66
C PHE A 118 -6.14 -6.90 -10.42
N ARG A 119 -7.16 -7.70 -10.67
CA ARG A 119 -8.43 -7.17 -11.13
C ARG A 119 -9.13 -6.45 -9.98
N ASN A 120 -9.50 -5.18 -10.15
CA ASN A 120 -10.27 -4.41 -9.19
C ASN A 120 -11.77 -4.80 -9.27
N LEU A 121 -12.30 -5.38 -8.20
CA LEU A 121 -13.70 -5.79 -8.07
C LEU A 121 -14.56 -4.72 -7.34
N GLY A 122 -13.95 -3.58 -7.02
CA GLY A 122 -14.58 -2.42 -6.40
C GLY A 122 -14.78 -2.53 -4.90
N VAL A 123 -15.40 -1.50 -4.35
CA VAL A 123 -15.73 -1.38 -2.93
C VAL A 123 -17.17 -1.82 -2.69
N LYS A 124 -17.39 -2.58 -1.60
CA LYS A 124 -18.72 -3.13 -1.27
C LYS A 124 -19.13 -2.84 0.17
N ALA A 125 -20.38 -2.47 0.39
CA ALA A 125 -20.93 -2.34 1.74
C ALA A 125 -21.17 -3.71 2.39
N ARG A 126 -20.67 -3.88 3.63
CA ARG A 126 -20.81 -5.08 4.45
C ARG A 126 -21.14 -4.71 5.91
N PRO A 127 -22.30 -4.12 6.21
CA PRO A 127 -22.63 -3.60 7.53
C PRO A 127 -22.76 -4.69 8.61
N ASN A 128 -22.76 -5.95 8.23
CA ASN A 128 -22.88 -7.09 9.15
C ASN A 128 -21.53 -7.66 9.60
N LEU A 129 -20.40 -7.27 8.97
CA LEU A 129 -19.08 -7.70 9.42
C LEU A 129 -18.75 -7.04 10.77
N VAL A 130 -18.36 -7.88 11.73
CA VAL A 130 -18.18 -7.46 13.14
C VAL A 130 -17.13 -6.35 13.24
N VAL A 131 -15.99 -6.50 12.58
CA VAL A 131 -14.90 -5.52 12.61
C VAL A 131 -15.30 -4.19 11.99
N LEU A 132 -16.15 -4.17 10.96
CA LEU A 132 -16.65 -2.94 10.34
C LEU A 132 -17.78 -2.30 11.15
N LYS A 133 -18.59 -3.13 11.86
CA LYS A 133 -19.74 -2.68 12.62
C LYS A 133 -19.40 -2.19 14.01
N ARG A 134 -18.38 -2.75 14.64
CA ARG A 134 -18.07 -2.55 16.06
C ARG A 134 -16.90 -1.60 16.32
N THR A 135 -16.10 -1.30 15.33
CA THR A 135 -15.12 -0.22 15.36
C THR A 135 -15.82 1.14 15.38
N LYS A 136 -15.27 2.10 16.12
CA LYS A 136 -15.81 3.46 16.28
C LYS A 136 -15.21 4.45 15.28
N MET A 137 -14.06 4.12 14.73
CA MET A 137 -13.33 4.88 13.72
C MET A 137 -13.68 4.37 12.31
N PRO A 138 -13.34 5.12 11.25
CA PRO A 138 -13.39 4.63 9.87
C PRO A 138 -12.63 3.32 9.74
N ALA A 139 -13.29 2.32 9.11
CA ALA A 139 -12.76 0.96 8.99
C ALA A 139 -12.89 0.44 7.57
N VAL A 140 -11.82 -0.18 7.07
CA VAL A 140 -11.74 -0.85 5.78
C VAL A 140 -11.30 -2.29 6.01
N LEU A 141 -11.91 -3.24 5.29
CA LEU A 141 -11.42 -4.61 5.18
C LEU A 141 -11.03 -4.86 3.73
N VAL A 142 -9.76 -5.18 3.51
CA VAL A 142 -9.19 -5.45 2.18
C VAL A 142 -9.16 -6.96 1.95
N GLU A 143 -9.84 -7.42 0.93
CA GLU A 143 -9.77 -8.78 0.41
C GLU A 143 -8.70 -8.86 -0.68
N LEU A 144 -7.49 -9.24 -0.27
CA LEU A 144 -6.28 -9.22 -1.09
C LEU A 144 -6.19 -10.45 -2.00
N GLY A 145 -7.02 -10.48 -3.03
CA GLY A 145 -7.13 -11.59 -3.96
C GLY A 145 -7.79 -12.83 -3.36
N PHE A 146 -8.16 -13.77 -4.22
CA PHE A 146 -8.76 -15.04 -3.80
C PHE A 146 -7.67 -16.08 -3.52
N ILE A 147 -7.64 -16.63 -2.30
CA ILE A 147 -6.66 -17.63 -1.91
C ILE A 147 -6.76 -18.90 -2.76
N ASN A 148 -7.95 -19.20 -3.28
CA ASN A 148 -8.18 -20.33 -4.18
C ASN A 148 -8.23 -19.93 -5.67
N SER A 149 -7.53 -18.86 -6.04
CA SER A 149 -7.18 -18.46 -7.39
C SER A 149 -5.67 -18.62 -7.60
N ASP A 150 -5.26 -19.51 -8.50
CA ASP A 150 -3.84 -19.71 -8.83
C ASP A 150 -3.25 -18.42 -9.44
N THR A 151 -4.04 -17.63 -10.19
CA THR A 151 -3.64 -16.32 -10.72
C THR A 151 -3.33 -15.31 -9.60
N ASP A 152 -4.26 -15.17 -8.62
CA ASP A 152 -4.05 -14.22 -7.52
C ASP A 152 -2.90 -14.65 -6.60
N ASN A 153 -2.71 -15.98 -6.42
CA ASN A 153 -1.57 -16.48 -5.68
C ASN A 153 -0.25 -16.22 -6.39
N GLN A 154 -0.21 -16.35 -7.72
CA GLN A 154 0.98 -16.00 -8.48
C GLN A 154 1.33 -14.52 -8.32
N ILE A 155 0.35 -13.61 -8.48
CA ILE A 155 0.56 -12.18 -8.29
C ILE A 155 1.06 -11.91 -6.87
N PHE A 156 0.43 -12.50 -5.85
CA PHE A 156 0.79 -12.33 -4.45
C PHE A 156 2.23 -12.75 -4.17
N ASP A 157 2.64 -13.93 -4.67
CA ASP A 157 3.96 -14.50 -4.39
C ASP A 157 5.08 -13.77 -5.16
N GLU A 158 4.81 -13.33 -6.39
CA GLU A 158 5.80 -12.65 -7.24
C GLU A 158 5.96 -11.16 -6.88
N ASN A 159 4.94 -10.53 -6.26
CA ASN A 159 4.92 -9.07 -6.03
C ASN A 159 4.65 -8.69 -4.56
N PHE A 160 5.02 -9.52 -3.59
CA PHE A 160 4.67 -9.34 -2.18
C PHE A 160 5.00 -7.92 -1.65
N ASP A 161 6.22 -7.44 -1.87
CA ASP A 161 6.67 -6.12 -1.40
C ASP A 161 5.94 -4.98 -2.14
N ALA A 162 5.70 -5.14 -3.44
CA ALA A 162 4.95 -4.16 -4.22
C ALA A 162 3.47 -4.08 -3.77
N ILE A 163 2.87 -5.20 -3.37
CA ILE A 163 1.53 -5.24 -2.81
C ILE A 163 1.48 -4.53 -1.45
N ALA A 164 2.45 -4.77 -0.58
CA ALA A 164 2.53 -4.09 0.71
C ALA A 164 2.67 -2.57 0.52
N LEU A 165 3.51 -2.14 -0.43
CA LEU A 165 3.65 -0.74 -0.79
C LEU A 165 2.33 -0.16 -1.36
N ALA A 166 1.66 -0.86 -2.27
CA ALA A 166 0.40 -0.43 -2.87
C ALA A 166 -0.69 -0.20 -1.81
N ILE A 167 -0.81 -1.09 -0.82
CA ILE A 167 -1.76 -0.92 0.29
C ILE A 167 -1.38 0.32 1.13
N ALA A 168 -0.10 0.47 1.48
CA ALA A 168 0.37 1.61 2.25
C ALA A 168 0.15 2.94 1.52
N GLU A 169 0.47 3.01 0.22
CA GLU A 169 0.27 4.21 -0.61
C GLU A 169 -1.21 4.55 -0.77
N GLY A 170 -2.11 3.57 -0.96
CA GLY A 170 -3.56 3.83 -0.99
C GLY A 170 -4.08 4.43 0.32
N ILE A 171 -3.56 3.97 1.47
CA ILE A 171 -3.87 4.57 2.78
C ILE A 171 -3.34 6.00 2.85
N LEU A 172 -2.08 6.23 2.49
CA LEU A 172 -1.44 7.54 2.53
C LEU A 172 -2.08 8.54 1.56
N ASP A 173 -2.46 8.12 0.35
CA ASP A 173 -3.14 8.97 -0.63
C ASP A 173 -4.43 9.57 -0.05
N THR A 174 -5.23 8.75 0.64
CA THR A 174 -6.45 9.23 1.31
C THR A 174 -6.14 10.19 2.46
N LEU A 175 -5.15 9.88 3.29
CA LEU A 175 -4.80 10.70 4.46
C LEU A 175 -4.32 12.09 4.06
N MET A 176 -3.59 12.21 2.97
CA MET A 176 -3.01 13.46 2.50
C MET A 176 -3.98 14.37 1.74
N GLN A 177 -5.10 13.86 1.27
CA GLN A 177 -6.15 14.68 0.65
C GLN A 177 -6.90 15.55 1.68
N ARG A 178 -6.52 15.52 2.98
CA ARG A 178 -7.18 16.28 4.05
C ARG A 178 -6.31 17.41 4.57
N PRO A 179 -6.71 18.69 4.33
CA PRO A 179 -5.98 19.86 4.84
C PRO A 179 -6.01 20.03 6.37
N ASP A 180 -6.77 19.21 7.09
CA ASP A 180 -6.94 19.33 8.55
C ASP A 180 -5.95 18.48 9.36
N MET A 181 -5.08 17.72 8.69
CA MET A 181 -4.05 16.92 9.35
C MET A 181 -2.67 17.55 9.12
N ASP A 182 -2.15 18.23 10.16
CA ASP A 182 -0.76 18.67 10.25
C ASP A 182 0.19 17.44 10.25
N LEU A 183 0.60 17.03 9.06
CA LEU A 183 1.77 16.18 8.86
C LEU A 183 3.04 17.02 8.65
N ASP A 184 2.89 18.37 8.67
CA ASP A 184 3.98 19.32 8.49
C ASP A 184 4.44 19.92 9.81
N SER A 185 5.59 19.50 10.27
CA SER A 185 6.50 20.39 10.97
C SER A 185 7.62 20.74 9.98
N GLU A 186 7.43 21.85 9.26
CA GLU A 186 8.42 22.37 8.31
C GLU A 186 9.74 22.75 8.98
N PRO A 187 10.86 22.58 8.30
CA PRO A 187 12.05 23.41 8.46
C PRO A 187 12.01 24.56 7.45
N GLU A 188 12.33 25.75 7.96
CA GLU A 188 12.28 27.04 7.29
C GLU A 188 13.04 27.13 5.96
N GLU A 189 12.47 27.90 5.02
CA GLU A 189 12.96 28.21 3.68
C GLU A 189 14.36 28.85 3.65
N MET A 190 15.14 28.48 2.65
CA MET A 190 16.21 29.29 2.07
C MET A 190 16.04 29.38 0.54
N PRO A 191 16.35 30.55 -0.08
CA PRO A 191 15.81 30.89 -1.40
C PRO A 191 16.70 30.51 -2.59
N GLY A 192 16.04 30.04 -3.62
CA GLY A 192 16.26 30.31 -5.04
C GLY A 192 17.56 29.95 -5.72
N VAL A 193 17.51 28.95 -6.60
CA VAL A 193 18.29 28.94 -7.86
C VAL A 193 17.45 28.24 -8.94
N THR A 194 17.15 28.93 -10.02
CA THR A 194 16.56 28.41 -11.27
C THR A 194 17.62 27.66 -12.08
N PRO A 195 17.30 26.51 -12.67
CA PRO A 195 18.13 25.95 -13.73
C PRO A 195 17.50 26.14 -15.10
N GLU A 196 18.35 26.52 -16.02
CA GLU A 196 18.10 26.65 -17.44
C GLU A 196 17.94 25.28 -18.13
N THR A 197 17.13 25.33 -19.18
CA THR A 197 16.78 24.27 -20.11
C THR A 197 17.93 23.96 -21.05
N GLU A 198 18.27 22.70 -21.21
CA GLU A 198 18.89 22.22 -22.46
C GLU A 198 18.24 20.90 -22.92
N THR A 199 17.65 20.99 -24.11
CA THR A 199 17.11 19.87 -24.90
C THR A 199 18.22 19.32 -25.80
N GLU A 200 18.45 18.02 -25.74
CA GLU A 200 19.04 17.29 -26.87
C GLU A 200 18.33 15.92 -27.05
N GLU A 201 17.78 15.77 -28.25
CA GLU A 201 17.20 14.51 -28.75
C GLU A 201 18.32 13.56 -29.20
N THR A 202 18.29 12.29 -28.76
CA THR A 202 18.96 11.18 -29.47
C THR A 202 18.35 9.83 -29.12
N GLU A 203 18.05 9.07 -30.13
CA GLU A 203 17.85 7.63 -30.35
C GLU A 203 17.49 6.71 -29.17
N GLU A 204 16.35 6.00 -29.34
CA GLU A 204 15.76 5.03 -28.41
C GLU A 204 16.65 3.78 -28.25
N GLU A 205 17.45 3.76 -27.18
CA GLU A 205 17.92 2.52 -26.56
C GLU A 205 17.02 2.25 -25.34
N ALA A 206 16.57 1.01 -25.15
CA ALA A 206 15.76 0.62 -23.99
C ALA A 206 16.42 1.11 -22.69
N ARG A 207 15.70 1.94 -21.96
CA ARG A 207 16.19 2.54 -20.70
C ARG A 207 15.48 1.94 -19.52
N TYR A 208 16.23 1.75 -18.46
CA TYR A 208 15.71 1.21 -17.20
C TYR A 208 15.69 2.31 -16.14
N HIS A 209 14.58 2.38 -15.42
CA HIS A 209 14.40 3.27 -14.28
C HIS A 209 14.06 2.46 -13.03
N ILE A 210 14.23 3.04 -11.88
CA ILE A 210 13.76 2.46 -10.63
C ILE A 210 12.54 3.27 -10.19
N GLN A 211 11.38 2.65 -10.13
CA GLN A 211 10.16 3.24 -9.62
C GLN A 211 10.14 3.07 -8.10
N ALA A 212 10.04 4.19 -7.39
CA ALA A 212 9.95 4.25 -5.93
C ALA A 212 8.51 4.47 -5.42
N GLY A 213 7.58 4.83 -6.31
CA GLY A 213 6.17 4.99 -6.00
C GLY A 213 5.35 5.34 -7.23
N ALA A 214 4.02 5.18 -7.15
CA ALA A 214 3.06 5.61 -8.17
C ALA A 214 1.82 6.16 -7.46
N PHE A 215 1.44 7.41 -7.75
CA PHE A 215 0.42 8.16 -7.03
C PHE A 215 -0.61 8.74 -7.99
N ARG A 216 -1.87 8.79 -7.59
CA ARG A 216 -2.89 9.58 -8.30
C ARG A 216 -2.79 11.08 -7.95
N ASN A 217 -2.39 11.38 -6.71
CA ASN A 217 -2.18 12.75 -6.27
C ASN A 217 -0.75 13.21 -6.64
N PRO A 218 -0.61 14.30 -7.44
CA PRO A 218 0.70 14.83 -7.80
C PRO A 218 1.54 15.29 -6.61
N ASP A 219 0.90 15.77 -5.53
CA ASP A 219 1.60 16.26 -4.33
C ASP A 219 2.32 15.13 -3.60
N ASN A 220 1.73 13.93 -3.56
CA ASN A 220 2.36 12.74 -2.98
C ASN A 220 3.58 12.30 -3.79
N ALA A 221 3.47 12.32 -5.13
CA ALA A 221 4.59 12.06 -6.00
C ALA A 221 5.70 13.11 -5.83
N GLN A 222 5.32 14.37 -5.68
CA GLN A 222 6.27 15.46 -5.46
C GLN A 222 7.01 15.29 -4.13
N ARG A 223 6.31 14.95 -3.05
CA ARG A 223 6.93 14.71 -1.75
C ARG A 223 7.92 13.54 -1.78
N LEU A 224 7.53 12.36 -2.28
CA LEU A 224 8.46 11.24 -2.39
C LEU A 224 9.67 11.57 -3.27
N LYS A 225 9.47 12.32 -4.36
CA LYS A 225 10.57 12.82 -5.17
C LYS A 225 11.52 13.69 -4.37
N ASP A 226 10.98 14.61 -3.57
CA ASP A 226 11.78 15.54 -2.78
C ASP A 226 12.53 14.80 -1.64
N GLU A 227 11.91 13.78 -1.03
CA GLU A 227 12.57 12.88 -0.07
C GLU A 227 13.75 12.14 -0.71
N LEU A 228 13.56 11.54 -1.88
CA LEU A 228 14.63 10.86 -2.62
C LEU A 228 15.79 11.81 -2.96
N ILE A 229 15.47 13.03 -3.37
CA ILE A 229 16.49 14.06 -3.68
C ILE A 229 17.25 14.47 -2.41
N ALA A 230 16.58 14.62 -1.27
CA ALA A 230 17.18 14.93 0.01
C ALA A 230 18.15 13.82 0.47
N ASP A 231 17.84 12.56 0.15
CA ASP A 231 18.69 11.39 0.42
C ASP A 231 19.73 11.12 -0.69
N GLU A 232 19.99 12.12 -1.55
CA GLU A 232 20.98 12.07 -2.63
C GLU A 232 20.63 11.07 -3.78
N PHE A 233 19.38 10.68 -3.92
CA PHE A 233 18.88 9.90 -5.05
C PHE A 233 18.17 10.81 -6.07
N PRO A 234 18.77 11.13 -7.23
CA PRO A 234 18.12 11.95 -8.24
C PRO A 234 16.80 11.32 -8.70
N ALA A 235 15.68 12.01 -8.50
CA ALA A 235 14.37 11.48 -8.82
C ALA A 235 13.57 12.46 -9.69
N PHE A 236 12.67 11.91 -10.52
CA PHE A 236 11.75 12.67 -11.36
C PHE A 236 10.39 12.00 -11.40
N ILE A 237 9.36 12.77 -11.79
CA ILE A 237 8.00 12.28 -11.91
C ILE A 237 7.67 12.07 -13.38
N SER A 238 7.19 10.86 -13.73
CA SER A 238 6.59 10.53 -15.02
C SER A 238 5.07 10.39 -14.84
N HIS A 239 4.29 10.92 -15.78
CA HIS A 239 2.84 10.83 -15.75
C HIS A 239 2.37 9.80 -16.78
N GLU A 240 1.75 8.71 -16.29
CA GLU A 240 1.25 7.64 -17.14
C GLU A 240 -0.18 7.26 -16.73
N GLY A 241 -1.11 7.46 -17.63
CA GLY A 241 -2.53 7.26 -17.35
C GLY A 241 -2.99 8.15 -16.19
N PRO A 242 -3.62 7.59 -15.15
CA PRO A 242 -4.07 8.36 -13.98
C PRO A 242 -2.98 8.52 -12.91
N TYR A 243 -1.74 8.06 -13.14
CA TYR A 243 -0.70 7.96 -12.12
C TYR A 243 0.51 8.86 -12.39
N TYR A 244 1.03 9.42 -11.30
CA TYR A 244 2.30 10.11 -11.21
C TYR A 244 3.33 9.13 -10.62
N LYS A 245 4.18 8.56 -11.48
CA LYS A 245 5.22 7.62 -11.09
C LYS A 245 6.48 8.38 -10.67
N VAL A 246 7.01 8.08 -9.49
CA VAL A 246 8.30 8.63 -9.04
C VAL A 246 9.39 7.66 -9.45
N LEU A 247 10.24 8.12 -10.34
CA LEU A 247 11.32 7.34 -10.95
C LEU A 247 12.67 7.91 -10.55
N THR A 248 13.66 7.04 -10.39
CA THR A 248 15.05 7.46 -10.19
C THR A 248 15.99 6.71 -11.12
N GLY A 249 17.07 7.38 -11.51
CA GLY A 249 18.07 6.87 -12.42
C GLY A 249 17.63 6.81 -13.88
N ASN A 250 18.59 6.56 -14.75
CA ASN A 250 18.40 6.32 -16.18
C ASN A 250 19.53 5.38 -16.61
N PHE A 251 19.23 4.09 -16.66
CA PHE A 251 20.23 3.05 -16.79
C PHE A 251 20.13 2.36 -18.14
N ALA A 252 21.28 2.12 -18.77
CA ALA A 252 21.39 1.40 -20.03
C ALA A 252 21.30 -0.13 -19.86
N SER A 253 21.24 -0.65 -18.62
CA SER A 253 21.10 -2.08 -18.33
C SER A 253 20.46 -2.32 -16.98
N VAL A 254 19.79 -3.47 -16.83
CA VAL A 254 19.18 -3.93 -15.58
C VAL A 254 20.24 -4.08 -14.47
N ASP A 255 21.44 -4.56 -14.79
CA ASP A 255 22.50 -4.76 -13.78
C ASP A 255 22.93 -3.45 -13.09
N LYS A 256 22.99 -2.35 -13.87
CA LYS A 256 23.30 -1.03 -13.31
C LYS A 256 22.13 -0.45 -12.49
N ALA A 257 20.90 -0.73 -12.88
CA ALA A 257 19.72 -0.37 -12.11
C ALA A 257 19.69 -1.14 -10.78
N ALA A 258 20.03 -2.43 -10.79
CA ALA A 258 20.02 -3.28 -9.59
C ALA A 258 20.96 -2.79 -8.47
N ASP A 259 22.15 -2.28 -8.81
CA ASP A 259 23.08 -1.72 -7.82
C ASP A 259 22.48 -0.50 -7.10
N THR A 260 21.82 0.39 -7.85
CA THR A 260 21.15 1.58 -7.29
C THR A 260 19.88 1.19 -6.53
N GLU A 261 19.13 0.23 -7.03
CA GLU A 261 17.96 -0.30 -6.33
C GLU A 261 18.32 -0.87 -4.95
N GLN A 262 19.43 -1.60 -4.85
CA GLN A 262 19.93 -2.07 -3.54
C GLN A 262 20.32 -0.94 -2.60
N ALA A 263 20.85 0.18 -3.12
CA ALA A 263 21.16 1.34 -2.30
C ALA A 263 19.89 2.00 -1.75
N LEU A 264 18.86 2.17 -2.61
CA LEU A 264 17.55 2.68 -2.22
C LEU A 264 16.87 1.79 -1.16
N LYS A 265 16.89 0.47 -1.35
CA LYS A 265 16.33 -0.48 -0.37
C LYS A 265 17.07 -0.41 0.98
N ARG A 266 18.37 -0.17 1.00
CA ARG A 266 19.14 0.06 2.26
C ARG A 266 18.82 1.39 2.92
N ALA A 267 18.40 2.39 2.15
CA ALA A 267 17.92 3.67 2.66
C ALA A 267 16.44 3.63 3.11
N GLY A 268 15.76 2.46 2.96
CA GLY A 268 14.39 2.26 3.42
C GLY A 268 13.33 2.44 2.33
N TYR A 269 13.72 2.70 1.08
CA TYR A 269 12.77 2.86 -0.03
C TYR A 269 12.37 1.50 -0.62
N GLN A 270 11.08 1.33 -0.84
CA GLN A 270 10.56 0.22 -1.65
C GLN A 270 10.67 0.59 -3.14
N THR A 271 11.19 -0.33 -3.96
CA THR A 271 11.52 0.00 -5.34
C THR A 271 11.32 -1.19 -6.27
N VAL A 272 11.00 -0.89 -7.54
CA VAL A 272 10.94 -1.87 -8.62
C VAL A 272 11.66 -1.32 -9.87
N ILE A 273 12.41 -2.16 -10.57
CA ILE A 273 13.03 -1.77 -11.85
C ILE A 273 11.98 -1.86 -12.94
N VAL A 274 11.82 -0.77 -13.69
CA VAL A 274 10.91 -0.65 -14.85
C VAL A 274 11.70 -0.31 -16.11
N SER A 275 11.23 -0.74 -17.27
CA SER A 275 11.78 -0.38 -18.58
C SER A 275 10.83 0.57 -19.29
N GLU A 276 11.35 1.62 -19.90
CA GLU A 276 10.64 2.42 -20.92
C GLU A 276 10.78 1.81 -22.30
#